data_f4ff96d093dd5d51a4f115599b542eea
#
_entry.id   f4ff96d093dd5d51a4f115599b542eea
#
_cell.length_a   1.000
_cell.length_b   1.000
_cell.length_c   1.000
_cell.angle_alpha   90.00
_cell.angle_beta   90.00
_cell.angle_gamma   90.00
#
_symmetry.space_group_name_H-M   'P 1'
#
loop_
_entity.id
_entity.type
_entity.pdbx_description
1 polymer ?
#
loop_
_entity_poly.entity_id
_entity_poly.type
_entity_poly.pdbx_seq_one_letter_code
_entity_poly.pdbx_strand_id
1 'polypeptide(L)'
;MKSYLRFLSRNKLYTAIEVVGLSLALAFVIVLSSYIVKDLSVNKVLKNTNDIYLCHNIDMPECYPETFELYDKMPEIDSHCNYLPRRVKTLFGNTTRATYGNTETEVCVHAATENFFDFFTFPLTAGIQENLLAARNSVVISEKLAAKLFPDTDPIGKEINIFESNSFKEQDQSMTDFNVNFIVTGVFKPFSNTIFIEPDMIIRLDLLI
;
A
#
# COMPACT_ATOMS: atom_id res chain seq x y z
N MET A 1 -3.84 -50.88 -22.56
CA MET A 1 -2.65 -50.14 -22.13
C MET A 1 -1.34 -50.62 -22.75
N LYS A 2 -1.01 -51.92 -22.71
CA LYS A 2 0.28 -52.43 -23.29
C LYS A 2 0.49 -52.13 -24.78
N SER A 3 -0.57 -52.09 -25.59
CA SER A 3 -0.49 -51.77 -27.02
C SER A 3 -0.15 -50.31 -27.28
N TYR A 4 -0.71 -49.37 -26.49
CA TYR A 4 -0.46 -47.94 -26.61
C TYR A 4 0.98 -47.57 -26.19
N LEU A 5 1.46 -48.14 -25.10
CA LEU A 5 2.85 -47.94 -24.66
C LEU A 5 3.87 -48.47 -25.68
N ARG A 6 3.55 -49.58 -26.39
CA ARG A 6 4.38 -50.12 -27.46
C ARG A 6 4.37 -49.24 -28.70
N PHE A 7 3.25 -48.58 -29.03
CA PHE A 7 3.15 -47.61 -30.10
C PHE A 7 4.00 -46.36 -29.81
N LEU A 8 3.91 -45.80 -28.59
CA LEU A 8 4.69 -44.65 -28.14
C LEU A 8 6.20 -44.95 -28.18
N SER A 9 6.63 -46.12 -27.73
CA SER A 9 8.05 -46.50 -27.75
C SER A 9 8.62 -46.70 -29.16
N ARG A 10 7.77 -46.99 -30.14
CA ARG A 10 8.16 -47.18 -31.53
C ARG A 10 8.25 -45.88 -32.31
N ASN A 11 7.46 -44.85 -31.92
CA ASN A 11 7.40 -43.54 -32.57
C ASN A 11 7.94 -42.43 -31.64
N LYS A 12 9.21 -42.55 -31.27
CA LYS A 12 9.85 -41.67 -30.27
C LYS A 12 9.75 -40.19 -30.57
N LEU A 13 9.92 -39.80 -31.84
CA LEU A 13 9.86 -38.39 -32.26
C LEU A 13 8.44 -37.82 -32.09
N TYR A 14 7.43 -38.54 -32.53
CA TYR A 14 6.04 -38.14 -32.37
C TYR A 14 5.63 -38.03 -30.90
N THR A 15 6.01 -39.03 -30.08
CA THR A 15 5.77 -39.02 -28.64
C THR A 15 6.46 -37.85 -27.96
N ALA A 16 7.71 -37.52 -28.36
CA ALA A 16 8.42 -36.37 -27.81
C ALA A 16 7.70 -35.05 -28.12
N ILE A 17 7.22 -34.86 -29.34
CA ILE A 17 6.47 -33.66 -29.74
C ILE A 17 5.17 -33.53 -28.94
N GLU A 18 4.41 -34.64 -28.80
CA GLU A 18 3.17 -34.64 -28.01
C GLU A 18 3.42 -34.30 -26.54
N VAL A 19 4.44 -34.94 -25.92
CA VAL A 19 4.77 -34.70 -24.52
C VAL A 19 5.21 -33.25 -24.29
N VAL A 20 6.06 -32.73 -25.17
CA VAL A 20 6.50 -31.32 -25.08
C VAL A 20 5.33 -30.36 -25.27
N GLY A 21 4.47 -30.61 -26.27
CA GLY A 21 3.29 -29.75 -26.53
C GLY A 21 2.32 -29.78 -25.36
N LEU A 22 2.02 -30.96 -24.80
CA LEU A 22 1.15 -31.10 -23.64
C LEU A 22 1.75 -30.45 -22.38
N SER A 23 3.06 -30.61 -22.19
CA SER A 23 3.76 -30.01 -21.05
C SER A 23 3.73 -28.48 -21.10
N LEU A 24 3.96 -27.89 -22.29
CA LEU A 24 3.85 -26.45 -22.51
C LEU A 24 2.42 -25.95 -22.27
N ALA A 25 1.42 -26.65 -22.79
CA ALA A 25 0.01 -26.29 -22.60
C ALA A 25 -0.38 -26.31 -21.12
N LEU A 26 0.02 -27.38 -20.40
CA LEU A 26 -0.21 -27.49 -18.95
C LEU A 26 0.51 -26.40 -18.15
N ALA A 27 1.77 -26.11 -18.47
CA ALA A 27 2.51 -25.05 -17.83
C ALA A 27 1.81 -23.68 -18.00
N PHE A 28 1.33 -23.41 -19.22
CA PHE A 28 0.60 -22.18 -19.52
C PHE A 28 -0.72 -22.09 -18.71
N VAL A 29 -1.49 -23.17 -18.65
CA VAL A 29 -2.73 -23.22 -17.86
C VAL A 29 -2.46 -23.01 -16.38
N ILE A 30 -1.41 -23.60 -15.82
CA ILE A 30 -1.04 -23.43 -14.41
C ILE A 30 -0.66 -21.97 -14.12
N VAL A 31 0.15 -21.35 -14.99
CA VAL A 31 0.55 -19.94 -14.84
C VAL A 31 -0.67 -19.01 -14.90
N LEU A 32 -1.52 -19.17 -15.91
CA LEU A 32 -2.75 -18.38 -16.03
C LEU A 32 -3.69 -18.59 -14.85
N SER A 33 -3.90 -19.82 -14.42
CA SER A 33 -4.76 -20.12 -13.28
C SER A 33 -4.22 -19.48 -12.00
N SER A 34 -2.91 -19.54 -11.78
CA SER A 34 -2.26 -18.89 -10.64
C SER A 34 -2.44 -17.39 -10.66
N TYR A 35 -2.31 -16.76 -11.84
CA TYR A 35 -2.54 -15.33 -12.03
C TYR A 35 -4.00 -14.96 -11.74
N ILE A 36 -4.96 -15.67 -12.30
CA ILE A 36 -6.40 -15.45 -12.07
C ILE A 36 -6.76 -15.60 -10.60
N VAL A 37 -6.28 -16.65 -9.93
CA VAL A 37 -6.54 -16.86 -8.49
C VAL A 37 -5.96 -15.72 -7.66
N LYS A 38 -4.77 -15.25 -7.99
CA LYS A 38 -4.16 -14.10 -7.32
C LYS A 38 -5.00 -12.84 -7.53
N ASP A 39 -5.42 -12.56 -8.75
CA ASP A 39 -6.22 -11.38 -9.11
C ASP A 39 -7.59 -11.39 -8.43
N LEU A 40 -8.29 -12.55 -8.44
CA LEU A 40 -9.57 -12.73 -7.74
C LEU A 40 -9.45 -12.72 -6.21
N SER A 41 -8.23 -12.85 -5.66
CA SER A 41 -7.98 -12.78 -4.22
C SER A 41 -7.62 -11.38 -3.73
N VAL A 42 -7.48 -10.42 -4.65
CA VAL A 42 -7.20 -9.02 -4.31
C VAL A 42 -8.30 -8.46 -3.40
N ASN A 43 -7.89 -7.70 -2.39
CA ASN A 43 -8.76 -7.04 -1.41
C ASN A 43 -9.62 -7.96 -0.52
N LYS A 44 -9.56 -9.29 -0.63
CA LYS A 44 -10.31 -10.20 0.25
C LYS A 44 -9.93 -10.10 1.73
N VAL A 45 -8.79 -9.49 2.02
CA VAL A 45 -8.33 -9.23 3.39
C VAL A 45 -9.13 -8.09 4.05
N LEU A 46 -9.68 -7.19 3.23
CA LEU A 46 -10.45 -6.05 3.70
C LEU A 46 -11.90 -6.45 3.95
N LYS A 47 -12.48 -5.98 5.04
CA LYS A 47 -13.92 -6.12 5.29
C LYS A 47 -14.69 -5.21 4.35
N ASN A 48 -15.91 -5.61 4.01
CA ASN A 48 -16.86 -4.81 3.22
C ASN A 48 -16.37 -4.41 1.82
N THR A 49 -15.48 -5.18 1.20
CA THR A 49 -14.89 -4.85 -0.11
C THR A 49 -15.92 -4.67 -1.22
N ASN A 50 -17.09 -5.30 -1.09
CA ASN A 50 -18.16 -5.19 -2.09
C ASN A 50 -18.90 -3.85 -2.04
N ASP A 51 -18.78 -3.13 -0.93
CA ASP A 51 -19.49 -1.86 -0.67
C ASP A 51 -18.52 -0.66 -0.76
N ILE A 52 -17.25 -0.91 -1.11
CA ILE A 52 -16.24 0.14 -1.27
C ILE A 52 -16.13 0.52 -2.74
N TYR A 53 -16.37 1.79 -3.03
CA TYR A 53 -16.26 2.38 -4.35
C TYR A 53 -15.13 3.40 -4.39
N LEU A 54 -14.34 3.35 -5.46
CA LEU A 54 -13.31 4.37 -5.73
C LEU A 54 -13.95 5.52 -6.50
N CYS A 55 -14.05 6.67 -5.88
CA CYS A 55 -14.42 7.90 -6.56
C CYS A 55 -13.17 8.53 -7.15
N HIS A 56 -13.07 8.54 -8.47
CA HIS A 56 -11.96 9.15 -9.19
C HIS A 56 -12.52 10.14 -10.21
N ASN A 57 -12.10 11.37 -10.14
CA ASN A 57 -12.42 12.34 -11.18
C ASN A 57 -11.35 12.27 -12.27
N ILE A 58 -11.77 11.93 -13.50
CA ILE A 58 -10.86 11.76 -14.66
C ILE A 58 -10.21 13.09 -15.05
N ASP A 59 -10.91 14.19 -14.86
CA ASP A 59 -10.47 15.53 -15.28
C ASP A 59 -9.66 16.26 -14.20
N MET A 60 -9.75 15.83 -12.94
CA MET A 60 -9.07 16.43 -11.80
C MET A 60 -8.59 15.32 -10.84
N PRO A 61 -7.32 14.91 -10.95
CA PRO A 61 -6.76 13.86 -10.09
C PRO A 61 -6.62 14.29 -8.62
N GLU A 62 -6.78 15.57 -8.32
CA GLU A 62 -6.75 16.11 -6.98
C GLU A 62 -8.18 16.21 -6.44
N CYS A 63 -8.49 15.44 -5.42
CA CYS A 63 -9.76 15.54 -4.71
C CYS A 63 -9.75 16.84 -3.90
N TYR A 64 -10.51 17.83 -4.35
CA TYR A 64 -10.69 19.07 -3.60
C TYR A 64 -11.46 18.82 -2.29
N PRO A 65 -11.11 19.50 -1.19
CA PRO A 65 -11.83 19.42 0.09
C PRO A 65 -13.35 19.63 -0.04
N GLU A 66 -13.78 20.46 -0.98
CA GLU A 66 -15.20 20.76 -1.25
C GLU A 66 -16.04 19.55 -1.69
N THR A 67 -15.41 18.56 -2.33
CA THR A 67 -16.11 17.32 -2.72
C THR A 67 -16.45 16.44 -1.52
N PHE A 68 -15.72 16.56 -0.42
CA PHE A 68 -15.93 15.77 0.79
C PHE A 68 -17.18 16.21 1.54
N GLU A 69 -17.44 17.53 1.61
CA GLU A 69 -18.69 18.05 2.16
C GLU A 69 -19.93 17.58 1.38
N LEU A 70 -19.76 17.23 0.10
CA LEU A 70 -20.82 16.69 -0.72
C LEU A 70 -21.14 15.24 -0.33
N TYR A 71 -20.12 14.42 -0.07
CA TYR A 71 -20.30 13.03 0.34
C TYR A 71 -21.01 12.92 1.70
N ASP A 72 -20.70 13.80 2.64
CA ASP A 72 -21.39 13.87 3.95
C ASP A 72 -22.88 14.19 3.86
N LYS A 73 -23.31 14.79 2.73
CA LYS A 73 -24.72 15.14 2.48
C LYS A 73 -25.51 14.06 1.72
N MET A 74 -24.84 13.00 1.25
CA MET A 74 -25.46 11.91 0.49
C MET A 74 -25.87 10.78 1.44
N PRO A 75 -27.18 10.50 1.61
CA PRO A 75 -27.65 9.47 2.55
C PRO A 75 -27.29 8.04 2.11
N GLU A 76 -26.85 7.86 0.87
CA GLU A 76 -26.38 6.58 0.33
C GLU A 76 -24.94 6.26 0.69
N ILE A 77 -24.17 7.22 1.24
CA ILE A 77 -22.77 7.09 1.61
C ILE A 77 -22.66 7.02 3.13
N ASP A 78 -22.36 5.85 3.65
CA ASP A 78 -22.18 5.64 5.09
C ASP A 78 -20.91 6.31 5.62
N SER A 79 -19.82 6.27 4.84
CA SER A 79 -18.52 6.81 5.22
C SER A 79 -17.66 7.03 3.98
N HIS A 80 -16.77 7.98 4.04
CA HIS A 80 -15.74 8.17 3.02
C HIS A 80 -14.36 8.27 3.65
N CYS A 81 -13.34 7.91 2.87
CA CYS A 81 -11.94 7.97 3.28
C CYS A 81 -11.09 8.50 2.14
N ASN A 82 -10.29 9.53 2.45
CA ASN A 82 -9.36 10.06 1.49
C ASN A 82 -8.00 9.43 1.70
N TYR A 83 -7.44 8.97 0.59
CA TYR A 83 -6.15 8.32 0.59
C TYR A 83 -5.33 8.82 -0.59
N LEU A 84 -4.17 9.39 -0.29
CA LEU A 84 -3.21 9.87 -1.25
C LEU A 84 -2.03 8.89 -1.33
N PRO A 85 -2.07 7.93 -2.28
CA PRO A 85 -0.97 7.01 -2.47
C PRO A 85 0.19 7.71 -3.18
N ARG A 86 1.40 7.52 -2.69
CA ARG A 86 2.62 7.97 -3.37
C ARG A 86 3.35 6.76 -3.95
N ARG A 87 3.61 6.79 -5.25
CA ARG A 87 4.36 5.72 -5.95
C ARG A 87 5.87 5.84 -5.79
N VAL A 88 6.33 6.98 -5.34
CA VAL A 88 7.73 7.33 -5.17
C VAL A 88 7.99 7.78 -3.74
N LYS A 89 9.22 7.64 -3.29
CA LYS A 89 9.64 8.07 -1.93
C LYS A 89 9.84 9.59 -1.87
N THR A 90 8.82 10.35 -2.21
CA THR A 90 8.87 11.82 -2.26
C THR A 90 7.49 12.41 -2.01
N LEU A 91 7.43 13.48 -1.25
CA LEU A 91 6.23 14.30 -1.01
C LEU A 91 6.26 15.55 -1.90
N PHE A 92 7.42 16.19 -2.01
CA PHE A 92 7.61 17.49 -2.66
C PHE A 92 8.71 17.47 -3.74
N GLY A 93 8.98 16.30 -4.33
CA GLY A 93 9.90 16.13 -5.45
C GLY A 93 11.30 15.66 -5.10
N ASN A 94 11.69 15.66 -3.81
CA ASN A 94 12.92 15.04 -3.32
C ASN A 94 12.62 13.80 -2.48
N THR A 95 13.65 13.02 -2.17
CA THR A 95 13.49 11.80 -1.39
C THR A 95 13.11 12.12 0.05
N THR A 96 12.00 11.55 0.51
CA THR A 96 11.56 11.63 1.91
C THR A 96 12.37 10.68 2.77
N ARG A 97 12.83 11.13 3.92
CA ARG A 97 13.64 10.37 4.87
C ARG A 97 13.02 10.36 6.24
N ALA A 98 13.10 9.21 6.91
CA ALA A 98 12.73 9.08 8.31
C ALA A 98 13.97 8.82 9.15
N THR A 99 14.07 9.52 10.28
CA THR A 99 15.22 9.47 11.20
C THR A 99 14.76 9.15 12.61
N TYR A 100 15.45 8.20 13.23
CA TYR A 100 15.35 7.92 14.67
C TYR A 100 16.75 7.71 15.25
N GLY A 101 17.12 8.54 16.23
CA GLY A 101 18.50 8.53 16.77
C GLY A 101 19.54 8.76 15.68
N ASN A 102 20.42 7.77 15.47
CA ASN A 102 21.45 7.82 14.43
C ASN A 102 21.06 7.06 13.15
N THR A 103 19.87 6.49 13.09
CA THR A 103 19.41 5.70 11.96
C THR A 103 18.54 6.56 11.05
N GLU A 104 18.94 6.67 9.78
CA GLU A 104 18.20 7.35 8.73
C GLU A 104 17.86 6.38 7.60
N THR A 105 16.66 6.44 7.05
CA THR A 105 16.25 5.60 5.93
C THR A 105 15.27 6.33 5.02
N GLU A 106 15.36 6.04 3.72
CA GLU A 106 14.36 6.50 2.75
C GLU A 106 13.04 5.77 2.95
N VAL A 107 11.96 6.52 2.86
CA VAL A 107 10.61 6.03 3.14
C VAL A 107 9.60 6.45 2.08
N CYS A 108 8.64 5.59 1.81
CA CYS A 108 7.45 5.88 1.03
C CYS A 108 6.34 6.29 1.98
N VAL A 109 5.96 7.58 1.93
CA VAL A 109 4.93 8.15 2.81
C VAL A 109 3.62 8.24 2.05
N HIS A 110 2.56 7.65 2.60
CA HIS A 110 1.20 7.86 2.14
C HIS A 110 0.45 8.73 3.14
N ALA A 111 -0.51 9.49 2.64
CA ALA A 111 -1.36 10.31 3.49
C ALA A 111 -2.82 9.84 3.41
N ALA A 112 -3.50 9.86 4.54
CA ALA A 112 -4.89 9.43 4.64
C ALA A 112 -5.66 10.25 5.67
N THR A 113 -6.98 10.22 5.59
CA THR A 113 -7.84 10.74 6.66
C THR A 113 -7.75 9.88 7.91
N GLU A 114 -8.14 10.43 9.05
CA GLU A 114 -8.00 9.78 10.36
C GLU A 114 -8.71 8.42 10.45
N ASN A 115 -9.81 8.26 9.72
CA ASN A 115 -10.62 7.04 9.68
C ASN A 115 -10.09 5.93 8.77
N PHE A 116 -8.92 6.08 8.17
CA PHE A 116 -8.36 5.15 7.18
C PHE A 116 -8.31 3.70 7.69
N PHE A 117 -7.83 3.48 8.90
CA PHE A 117 -7.70 2.14 9.47
C PHE A 117 -9.03 1.54 9.90
N ASP A 118 -10.00 2.35 10.26
CA ASP A 118 -11.36 1.90 10.55
C ASP A 118 -12.09 1.53 9.27
N PHE A 119 -11.90 2.33 8.22
CA PHE A 119 -12.51 2.12 6.91
C PHE A 119 -11.99 0.85 6.24
N PHE A 120 -10.67 0.65 6.20
CA PHE A 120 -10.04 -0.47 5.50
C PHE A 120 -9.70 -1.67 6.39
N THR A 121 -9.76 -1.56 7.70
CA THR A 121 -9.51 -2.65 8.67
C THR A 121 -8.23 -3.44 8.42
N PHE A 122 -7.12 -2.76 8.14
CA PHE A 122 -5.82 -3.41 7.98
C PHE A 122 -5.34 -4.05 9.29
N PRO A 123 -4.70 -5.24 9.20
CA PRO A 123 -4.20 -5.91 10.38
C PRO A 123 -3.02 -5.14 10.99
N LEU A 124 -3.08 -4.91 12.29
CA LEU A 124 -2.02 -4.29 13.08
C LEU A 124 -1.16 -5.36 13.76
N THR A 125 0.10 -5.04 13.95
CA THR A 125 1.02 -5.78 14.81
C THR A 125 1.09 -5.15 16.19
N ALA A 126 1.01 -3.81 16.26
CA ALA A 126 1.02 -3.04 17.49
C ALA A 126 0.21 -1.75 17.33
N GLY A 127 -0.27 -1.20 18.46
CA GLY A 127 -1.11 0.00 18.48
C GLY A 127 -2.58 -0.32 18.74
N ILE A 128 -3.35 0.73 19.01
CA ILE A 128 -4.79 0.67 19.27
C ILE A 128 -5.50 1.32 18.09
N GLN A 129 -6.40 0.60 17.42
CA GLN A 129 -7.00 1.00 16.14
C GLN A 129 -7.68 2.38 16.21
N GLU A 130 -8.42 2.66 17.28
CA GLU A 130 -9.16 3.91 17.45
C GLU A 130 -8.26 5.16 17.57
N ASN A 131 -6.97 4.98 17.83
CA ASN A 131 -6.05 6.09 18.10
C ASN A 131 -4.91 6.23 17.08
N LEU A 132 -4.93 5.45 15.99
CA LEU A 132 -3.78 5.36 15.08
C LEU A 132 -3.44 6.70 14.41
N LEU A 133 -4.42 7.43 13.93
CA LEU A 133 -4.26 8.72 13.30
C LEU A 133 -5.05 9.83 14.02
N ALA A 134 -5.33 9.68 15.31
CA ALA A 134 -6.14 10.64 16.08
C ALA A 134 -5.46 12.02 16.21
N ALA A 135 -4.16 12.06 16.49
CA ALA A 135 -3.42 13.30 16.56
C ALA A 135 -2.82 13.68 15.20
N ARG A 136 -2.70 14.98 14.93
CA ARG A 136 -2.16 15.49 13.67
C ARG A 136 -0.74 15.00 13.39
N ASN A 137 0.07 14.85 14.42
CA ASN A 137 1.44 14.35 14.34
C ASN A 137 1.55 12.82 14.59
N SER A 138 0.46 12.08 14.49
CA SER A 138 0.49 10.61 14.54
C SER A 138 1.01 10.02 13.25
N VAL A 139 1.77 8.93 13.37
CA VAL A 139 2.22 8.12 12.23
C VAL A 139 2.07 6.64 12.53
N VAL A 140 1.58 5.91 11.54
CA VAL A 140 1.54 4.45 11.57
C VAL A 140 2.59 3.92 10.60
N ILE A 141 3.48 3.04 11.06
CA ILE A 141 4.63 2.55 10.30
C ILE A 141 4.47 1.07 9.94
N SER A 142 5.12 0.64 8.86
CA SER A 142 5.15 -0.77 8.48
C SER A 142 6.06 -1.57 9.42
N GLU A 143 5.79 -2.88 9.58
CA GLU A 143 6.69 -3.80 10.30
C GLU A 143 8.14 -3.72 9.79
N LYS A 144 8.29 -3.59 8.48
CA LYS A 144 9.59 -3.46 7.83
C LYS A 144 10.35 -2.20 8.26
N LEU A 145 9.65 -1.06 8.34
CA LEU A 145 10.24 0.19 8.81
C LEU A 145 10.50 0.14 10.32
N ALA A 146 9.57 -0.43 11.09
CA ALA A 146 9.75 -0.63 12.52
C ALA A 146 11.02 -1.43 12.83
N ALA A 147 11.24 -2.55 12.13
CA ALA A 147 12.44 -3.37 12.29
C ALA A 147 13.75 -2.64 11.91
N LYS A 148 13.70 -1.67 11.00
CA LYS A 148 14.88 -0.88 10.61
C LYS A 148 15.21 0.22 11.61
N LEU A 149 14.20 0.97 12.08
CA LEU A 149 14.39 2.11 12.96
C LEU A 149 14.49 1.69 14.44
N PHE A 150 13.82 0.60 14.82
CA PHE A 150 13.66 0.15 16.21
C PHE A 150 14.02 -1.34 16.39
N PRO A 151 15.25 -1.79 16.04
CA PRO A 151 15.60 -3.20 16.07
C PRO A 151 15.44 -3.85 17.46
N ASP A 152 15.67 -3.08 18.52
CA ASP A 152 15.71 -3.59 19.90
C ASP A 152 14.73 -2.88 20.85
N THR A 153 13.83 -2.05 20.32
CA THR A 153 12.91 -1.25 21.14
C THR A 153 11.49 -1.24 20.57
N ASP A 154 10.51 -1.10 21.48
CA ASP A 154 9.12 -0.90 21.06
C ASP A 154 8.98 0.46 20.36
N PRO A 155 8.47 0.49 19.11
CA PRO A 155 8.27 1.72 18.36
C PRO A 155 7.13 2.59 18.90
N ILE A 156 6.13 2.02 19.61
CA ILE A 156 4.94 2.77 20.03
C ILE A 156 5.32 3.90 21.00
N GLY A 157 4.79 5.09 20.72
CA GLY A 157 5.06 6.31 21.50
C GLY A 157 6.43 6.95 21.25
N LYS A 158 7.26 6.36 20.38
CA LYS A 158 8.54 6.96 20.00
C LYS A 158 8.33 8.06 18.96
N GLU A 159 9.18 9.07 19.04
CA GLU A 159 9.20 10.19 18.10
C GLU A 159 10.19 9.91 16.98
N ILE A 160 9.74 10.07 15.73
CA ILE A 160 10.57 10.01 14.53
C ILE A 160 10.50 11.33 13.79
N ASN A 161 11.60 11.75 13.20
CA ASN A 161 11.63 12.92 12.33
C ASN A 161 11.44 12.50 10.88
N ILE A 162 10.56 13.20 10.15
CA ILE A 162 10.39 13.03 8.71
C ILE A 162 10.84 14.31 8.03
N PHE A 163 11.80 14.17 7.14
CA PHE A 163 12.39 15.27 6.40
C PHE A 163 12.32 15.03 4.90
N GLU A 164 11.97 16.07 4.18
CA GLU A 164 12.14 16.17 2.73
C GLU A 164 12.43 17.62 2.33
N SER A 165 13.49 17.81 1.53
CA SER A 165 13.77 19.11 0.95
C SER A 165 12.76 19.40 -0.15
N ASN A 166 12.18 20.60 -0.15
CA ASN A 166 11.19 20.99 -1.15
C ASN A 166 11.87 21.44 -2.45
N SER A 167 11.63 20.71 -3.55
CA SER A 167 12.19 21.03 -4.88
C SER A 167 11.67 22.34 -5.47
N PHE A 168 10.52 22.81 -5.02
CA PHE A 168 9.91 24.03 -5.52
C PHE A 168 10.46 25.29 -4.84
N LYS A 169 11.27 25.14 -3.79
CA LYS A 169 11.88 26.23 -3.02
C LYS A 169 12.76 27.16 -3.86
N GLU A 170 13.38 26.63 -4.93
CA GLU A 170 14.16 27.44 -5.87
C GLU A 170 13.28 28.34 -6.75
N GLN A 171 12.04 27.96 -6.98
CA GLN A 171 11.08 28.70 -7.80
C GLN A 171 10.24 29.68 -6.95
N ASP A 172 9.95 29.32 -5.71
CA ASP A 172 9.23 30.13 -4.75
C ASP A 172 9.89 30.05 -3.37
N GLN A 173 10.54 31.14 -2.97
CA GLN A 173 11.25 31.25 -1.69
C GLN A 173 10.33 31.20 -0.46
N SER A 174 9.02 31.28 -0.64
CA SER A 174 8.05 31.09 0.44
C SER A 174 7.86 29.60 0.80
N MET A 175 8.22 28.69 -0.10
CA MET A 175 8.15 27.27 0.13
C MET A 175 9.25 26.82 1.09
N THR A 176 8.86 26.05 2.10
CA THR A 176 9.76 25.48 3.10
C THR A 176 9.97 24.00 2.93
N ASP A 177 11.06 23.48 3.48
CA ASP A 177 11.29 22.04 3.56
C ASP A 177 10.24 21.40 4.49
N PHE A 178 9.84 20.17 4.18
CA PHE A 178 9.01 19.39 5.09
C PHE A 178 9.93 18.81 6.17
N ASN A 179 9.71 19.22 7.40
CA ASN A 179 10.50 18.76 8.55
C ASN A 179 9.58 18.70 9.77
N VAL A 180 9.06 17.52 10.04
CA VAL A 180 8.04 17.29 11.07
C VAL A 180 8.39 16.09 11.92
N ASN A 181 8.21 16.25 13.23
CA ASN A 181 8.33 15.16 14.18
C ASN A 181 6.97 14.48 14.38
N PHE A 182 6.95 13.17 14.23
CA PHE A 182 5.78 12.33 14.38
C PHE A 182 5.93 11.35 15.53
N ILE A 183 4.83 11.04 16.18
CA ILE A 183 4.75 10.01 17.22
C ILE A 183 4.20 8.73 16.59
N VAL A 184 4.94 7.63 16.74
CA VAL A 184 4.50 6.32 16.27
C VAL A 184 3.35 5.83 17.12
N THR A 185 2.18 5.67 16.53
CA THR A 185 0.94 5.25 17.20
C THR A 185 0.54 3.81 16.88
N GLY A 186 1.11 3.25 15.81
CA GLY A 186 0.83 1.89 15.40
C GLY A 186 1.84 1.32 14.44
N VAL A 187 1.81 -0.02 14.34
CA VAL A 187 2.59 -0.79 13.38
C VAL A 187 1.64 -1.68 12.60
N PHE A 188 1.62 -1.54 11.28
CA PHE A 188 0.77 -2.35 10.41
C PHE A 188 1.54 -3.47 9.72
N LYS A 189 0.83 -4.57 9.44
CA LYS A 189 1.35 -5.67 8.63
C LYS A 189 1.37 -5.31 7.15
N PRO A 190 2.24 -5.93 6.35
CA PRO A 190 2.28 -5.73 4.91
C PRO A 190 0.90 -5.87 4.25
N PHE A 191 0.61 -5.00 3.30
CA PHE A 191 -0.63 -5.01 2.52
C PHE A 191 -0.55 -6.11 1.46
N SER A 192 -0.74 -7.35 1.87
CA SER A 192 -0.75 -8.48 0.93
C SER A 192 -2.06 -8.56 0.16
N ASN A 193 -1.97 -8.83 -1.15
CA ASN A 193 -3.12 -9.02 -2.04
C ASN A 193 -4.14 -7.85 -2.04
N THR A 194 -3.67 -6.61 -2.01
CA THR A 194 -4.49 -5.42 -2.14
C THR A 194 -4.08 -4.60 -3.36
N ILE A 195 -4.96 -3.70 -3.82
CA ILE A 195 -4.64 -2.72 -4.87
C ILE A 195 -3.74 -1.59 -4.34
N PHE A 196 -3.61 -1.47 -3.02
CA PHE A 196 -2.77 -0.45 -2.41
C PHE A 196 -1.29 -0.74 -2.67
N ILE A 197 -0.54 0.30 -3.01
CA ILE A 197 0.91 0.25 -2.98
C ILE A 197 1.32 0.22 -1.52
N GLU A 198 2.18 -0.71 -1.16
CA GLU A 198 2.64 -0.86 0.22
C GLU A 198 3.46 0.37 0.65
N PRO A 199 2.95 1.21 1.57
CA PRO A 199 3.71 2.32 2.12
C PRO A 199 4.70 1.83 3.17
N ASP A 200 5.73 2.64 3.43
CA ASP A 200 6.55 2.44 4.63
C ASP A 200 5.87 3.08 5.85
N MET A 201 5.09 4.16 5.63
CA MET A 201 4.34 4.84 6.68
C MET A 201 3.10 5.55 6.15
N ILE A 202 2.14 5.77 7.05
CA ILE A 202 0.91 6.51 6.79
C ILE A 202 0.82 7.66 7.79
N ILE A 203 0.63 8.87 7.27
CA ILE A 203 0.42 10.11 8.03
C ILE A 203 -0.96 10.69 7.76
N ARG A 204 -1.36 11.68 8.53
CA ARG A 204 -2.61 12.41 8.28
C ARG A 204 -2.51 13.29 7.04
N LEU A 205 -3.59 13.28 6.25
CA LEU A 205 -3.68 14.06 5.01
C LEU A 205 -3.70 15.57 5.25
N ASP A 206 -4.30 16.03 6.35
CA ASP A 206 -4.39 17.44 6.73
C ASP A 206 -3.05 18.11 7.08
N LEU A 207 -1.96 17.36 7.03
CA LEU A 207 -0.60 17.91 7.12
C LEU A 207 -0.02 18.36 5.77
N LEU A 208 -0.62 17.90 4.66
CA LEU A 208 -0.14 18.13 3.30
C LEU A 208 -1.00 19.16 2.54
N ILE A 209 -2.11 19.55 3.14
CA ILE A 209 -3.06 20.54 2.64
C ILE A 209 -2.95 21.80 3.51
#